data_9bd70b5752d6f5770533282bfd2258ce
#
_entry.id   9bd70b5752d6f5770533282bfd2258ce
#
_cell.length_a   1.000
_cell.length_b   1.000
_cell.length_c   1.000
_cell.angle_alpha   90.00
_cell.angle_beta   90.00
_cell.angle_gamma   90.00
#
_symmetry.space_group_name_H-M   'P 1'
#
loop_
_entity.id
_entity.type
_entity.pdbx_description
1 polymer ?
#
loop_
_entity_poly.entity_id
_entity_poly.type
_entity_poly.pdbx_seq_one_letter_code
_entity_poly.pdbx_strand_id
1 'polypeptide(L)'
;MDQIFTARTPINTYLDDINTLIDWGPIRAHVQTAYGDTKRGRPTRDLIQLFKGLLLQAWYNLSDPGLERALNDRLSFQRFLGLSLDEPVPDETTFWRFRNRLEETGVLTTVFATVLDQLAEHELIVEQGTLIDATIKPAPSRPPRTDRQTGETQPSRDLDATFVTKRGKTTFGYKAHIGVDLGSDLIKTVTVTPANVHDSTEFDRLLTGHEQSVFADKAYAKADRKRQLRADGVYCGILDKAYRNRPLSVTQKRKNQKKTTIRNRVERIFATWVKDYGYLKTRYTTLARNTAQVVMMSLAFNLKRAQTLLAPGLT
;
A
#
# COMPACT_ATOMS: atom_id res chain seq x y z
N MET A 1 -13.17 26.46 20.57
CA MET A 1 -13.51 24.99 20.47
C MET A 1 -12.29 24.11 20.59
N ASP A 2 -11.15 24.48 20.06
CA ASP A 2 -9.88 23.72 20.19
C ASP A 2 -9.45 23.49 21.65
N GLN A 3 -9.73 24.43 22.56
CA GLN A 3 -9.38 24.29 23.97
C GLN A 3 -10.13 23.15 24.67
N ILE A 4 -11.37 22.83 24.28
CA ILE A 4 -12.14 21.73 24.87
C ILE A 4 -11.57 20.38 24.44
N PHE A 5 -11.16 20.23 23.18
CA PHE A 5 -10.49 19.04 22.70
C PHE A 5 -9.13 18.83 23.39
N THR A 6 -8.36 19.90 23.53
CA THR A 6 -7.04 19.86 24.19
C THR A 6 -7.17 19.50 25.68
N ALA A 7 -8.18 20.04 26.37
CA ALA A 7 -8.42 19.73 27.77
C ALA A 7 -8.92 18.30 28.02
N ARG A 8 -9.69 17.72 27.09
CA ARG A 8 -10.24 16.36 27.22
C ARG A 8 -9.33 15.26 26.67
N THR A 9 -8.40 15.60 25.79
CA THR A 9 -7.41 14.66 25.21
C THR A 9 -6.00 15.24 25.32
N PRO A 10 -5.45 15.31 26.54
CA PRO A 10 -4.15 15.95 26.77
C PRO A 10 -2.97 15.16 26.20
N ILE A 11 -3.19 13.91 25.77
CA ILE A 11 -2.14 13.07 25.21
C ILE A 11 -2.07 13.33 23.71
N ASN A 12 -0.96 13.89 23.23
CA ASN A 12 -0.63 13.94 21.83
C ASN A 12 -0.55 12.51 21.28
N THR A 13 -1.29 12.23 20.22
CA THR A 13 -1.29 10.91 19.58
C THR A 13 -0.49 10.99 18.30
N TYR A 14 -0.01 9.86 17.79
CA TYR A 14 0.65 9.82 16.48
C TYR A 14 -0.23 10.38 15.34
N LEU A 15 -1.55 10.44 15.55
CA LEU A 15 -2.49 11.06 14.60
C LEU A 15 -2.30 12.57 14.51
N ASP A 16 -1.99 13.22 15.64
CA ASP A 16 -1.73 14.66 15.68
C ASP A 16 -0.41 14.98 14.97
N ASP A 17 0.61 14.14 15.19
CA ASP A 17 1.90 14.27 14.52
C ASP A 17 1.74 14.16 12.99
N ILE A 18 0.94 13.21 12.51
CA ILE A 18 0.63 13.06 11.07
C ILE A 18 -0.14 14.27 10.54
N ASN A 19 -1.06 14.83 11.32
CA ASN A 19 -1.78 16.04 10.94
C ASN A 19 -0.86 17.25 10.75
N THR A 20 0.20 17.32 11.55
CA THR A 20 1.21 18.40 11.47
C THR A 20 2.22 18.13 10.36
N LEU A 21 2.57 16.86 10.11
CA LEU A 21 3.57 16.46 9.12
C LEU A 21 3.09 16.73 7.68
N ILE A 22 1.82 16.52 7.40
CA ILE A 22 1.27 16.54 6.04
C ILE A 22 0.51 17.83 5.76
N ASP A 23 0.87 18.50 4.67
CA ASP A 23 0.01 19.52 4.07
C ASP A 23 -1.14 18.83 3.31
N TRP A 24 -2.34 18.97 3.87
CA TRP A 24 -3.55 18.40 3.30
C TRP A 24 -4.11 19.20 2.12
N GLY A 25 -3.60 20.40 1.84
CA GLY A 25 -4.07 21.29 0.77
C GLY A 25 -3.92 20.65 -0.63
N PRO A 26 -2.71 20.25 -1.05
CA PRO A 26 -2.50 19.56 -2.33
C PRO A 26 -3.30 18.24 -2.45
N ILE A 27 -3.41 17.47 -1.36
CA ILE A 27 -4.22 16.25 -1.33
C ILE A 27 -5.70 16.57 -1.56
N ARG A 28 -6.22 17.65 -0.92
CA ARG A 28 -7.58 18.15 -1.14
C ARG A 28 -7.81 18.47 -2.61
N ALA A 29 -6.89 19.18 -3.25
CA ALA A 29 -6.99 19.56 -4.65
C ALA A 29 -7.13 18.32 -5.55
N HIS A 30 -6.31 17.29 -5.33
CA HIS A 30 -6.40 16.04 -6.09
C HIS A 30 -7.72 15.30 -5.82
N VAL A 31 -8.11 15.12 -4.56
CA VAL A 31 -9.36 14.44 -4.22
C VAL A 31 -10.58 15.16 -4.78
N GLN A 32 -10.54 16.51 -4.84
CA GLN A 32 -11.60 17.32 -5.43
C GLN A 32 -11.82 17.01 -6.91
N THR A 33 -10.76 16.66 -7.68
CA THR A 33 -10.91 16.33 -9.10
C THR A 33 -11.83 15.12 -9.32
N ALA A 34 -11.90 14.21 -8.35
CA ALA A 34 -12.79 13.05 -8.40
C ALA A 34 -14.29 13.45 -8.34
N TYR A 35 -14.60 14.65 -7.86
CA TYR A 35 -15.99 15.12 -7.69
C TYR A 35 -16.45 16.07 -8.80
N GLY A 36 -15.54 16.62 -9.59
CA GLY A 36 -15.88 17.63 -10.60
C GLY A 36 -16.55 18.89 -10.01
N ASP A 37 -17.01 19.78 -10.87
CA ASP A 37 -17.69 21.03 -10.50
C ASP A 37 -19.20 20.87 -10.28
N THR A 38 -19.65 19.84 -9.60
CA THR A 38 -21.08 19.64 -9.36
C THR A 38 -21.63 20.66 -8.36
N LYS A 39 -22.20 21.75 -8.88
CA LYS A 39 -22.88 22.80 -8.09
C LYS A 39 -24.32 22.45 -7.68
N ARG A 40 -24.83 21.28 -8.04
CA ARG A 40 -26.21 20.84 -7.74
C ARG A 40 -26.23 19.75 -6.67
N GLY A 41 -27.08 19.90 -5.67
CA GLY A 41 -27.34 18.91 -4.62
C GLY A 41 -26.91 19.37 -3.23
N ARG A 42 -27.01 18.46 -2.25
CA ARG A 42 -26.52 18.67 -0.87
C ARG A 42 -25.01 18.93 -0.90
N PRO A 43 -24.50 19.93 -0.16
CA PRO A 43 -23.06 20.17 -0.06
C PRO A 43 -22.31 18.91 0.30
N THR A 44 -21.23 18.62 -0.44
CA THR A 44 -20.35 17.50 -0.15
C THR A 44 -19.68 17.76 1.21
N ARG A 45 -19.57 16.72 2.04
CA ARG A 45 -18.76 16.80 3.24
C ARG A 45 -17.32 17.13 2.89
N ASP A 46 -16.58 17.65 3.85
CA ASP A 46 -15.16 17.91 3.68
C ASP A 46 -14.43 16.63 3.22
N LEU A 47 -13.83 16.70 2.03
CA LEU A 47 -13.19 15.54 1.37
C LEU A 47 -11.95 15.07 2.14
N ILE A 48 -11.26 15.97 2.87
CA ILE A 48 -10.12 15.59 3.70
C ILE A 48 -10.56 14.88 4.96
N GLN A 49 -11.69 15.25 5.55
CA GLN A 49 -12.29 14.48 6.64
C GLN A 49 -12.55 13.03 6.20
N LEU A 50 -13.15 12.86 5.02
CA LEU A 50 -13.44 11.54 4.48
C LEU A 50 -12.14 10.77 4.14
N PHE A 51 -11.15 11.42 3.55
CA PHE A 51 -9.86 10.81 3.25
C PHE A 51 -9.13 10.34 4.51
N LYS A 52 -9.07 11.17 5.54
CA LYS A 52 -8.53 10.81 6.87
C LYS A 52 -9.31 9.66 7.50
N GLY A 53 -10.62 9.60 7.32
CA GLY A 53 -11.43 8.46 7.74
C GLY A 53 -11.00 7.15 7.08
N LEU A 54 -10.68 7.15 5.77
CA LEU A 54 -10.15 5.96 5.10
C LEU A 54 -8.75 5.56 5.60
N LEU A 55 -7.91 6.51 6.02
CA LEU A 55 -6.64 6.21 6.69
C LEU A 55 -6.87 5.53 8.04
N LEU A 56 -7.80 6.04 8.86
CA LEU A 56 -8.18 5.37 10.12
C LEU A 56 -8.71 3.94 9.85
N GLN A 57 -9.52 3.78 8.80
CA GLN A 57 -10.01 2.46 8.39
C GLN A 57 -8.87 1.49 8.08
N ALA A 58 -7.82 1.96 7.36
CA ALA A 58 -6.66 1.15 7.05
C ALA A 58 -5.84 0.82 8.31
N TRP A 59 -5.48 1.82 9.13
CA TRP A 59 -4.65 1.63 10.34
C TRP A 59 -5.27 0.71 11.37
N TYR A 60 -6.59 0.78 11.55
CA TYR A 60 -7.30 0.04 12.59
C TYR A 60 -8.09 -1.15 12.05
N ASN A 61 -7.93 -1.47 10.76
CA ASN A 61 -8.61 -2.58 10.10
C ASN A 61 -10.14 -2.56 10.30
N LEU A 62 -10.76 -1.38 10.19
CA LEU A 62 -12.19 -1.20 10.42
C LEU A 62 -13.02 -1.52 9.17
N SER A 63 -14.24 -2.03 9.38
CA SER A 63 -15.27 -2.05 8.35
C SER A 63 -15.92 -0.67 8.24
N ASP A 64 -16.76 -0.42 7.21
CA ASP A 64 -17.47 0.86 7.08
C ASP A 64 -18.35 1.16 8.29
N PRO A 65 -19.22 0.23 8.78
CA PRO A 65 -19.94 0.43 10.03
C PRO A 65 -19.03 0.52 11.26
N GLY A 66 -17.86 -0.15 11.22
CA GLY A 66 -16.87 -0.10 12.29
C GLY A 66 -16.20 1.27 12.39
N LEU A 67 -15.92 1.93 11.26
CA LEU A 67 -15.37 3.28 11.22
C LEU A 67 -16.37 4.30 11.76
N GLU A 68 -17.64 4.25 11.34
CA GLU A 68 -18.69 5.13 11.84
C GLU A 68 -18.84 5.01 13.37
N ARG A 69 -18.92 3.78 13.90
CA ARG A 69 -18.96 3.55 15.36
C ARG A 69 -17.72 4.10 16.08
N ALA A 70 -16.54 3.83 15.53
CA ALA A 70 -15.29 4.31 16.13
C ALA A 70 -15.18 5.83 16.12
N LEU A 71 -15.69 6.52 15.11
CA LEU A 71 -15.76 7.98 15.06
C LEU A 71 -16.73 8.55 16.10
N ASN A 72 -17.84 7.89 16.36
CA ASN A 72 -18.77 8.30 17.41
C ASN A 72 -18.20 8.11 18.83
N ASP A 73 -17.38 7.09 19.02
CA ASP A 73 -16.85 6.68 20.34
C ASP A 73 -15.52 7.37 20.71
N ARG A 74 -14.67 7.74 19.71
CA ARG A 74 -13.30 8.18 19.94
C ARG A 74 -13.06 9.64 19.58
N LEU A 75 -12.92 10.50 20.59
CA LEU A 75 -12.60 11.92 20.40
C LEU A 75 -11.27 12.14 19.63
N SER A 76 -10.28 11.27 19.81
CA SER A 76 -9.01 11.35 19.06
C SER A 76 -9.20 11.16 17.55
N PHE A 77 -10.17 10.34 17.14
CA PHE A 77 -10.50 10.16 15.74
C PHE A 77 -11.22 11.37 15.17
N GLN A 78 -12.21 11.91 15.90
CA GLN A 78 -12.91 13.13 15.51
C GLN A 78 -11.92 14.29 15.36
N ARG A 79 -10.98 14.45 16.31
CA ARG A 79 -9.91 15.46 16.25
C ARG A 79 -9.01 15.26 15.03
N PHE A 80 -8.62 14.03 14.72
CA PHE A 80 -7.81 13.74 13.53
C PHE A 80 -8.53 14.14 12.24
N LEU A 81 -9.84 13.91 12.14
CA LEU A 81 -10.64 14.34 11.00
C LEU A 81 -10.83 15.87 10.97
N GLY A 82 -10.66 16.57 12.09
CA GLY A 82 -11.00 18.00 12.23
C GLY A 82 -12.49 18.21 12.39
N LEU A 83 -13.24 17.24 12.93
CA LEU A 83 -14.66 17.38 13.26
C LEU A 83 -14.83 18.22 14.54
N SER A 84 -15.80 19.13 14.55
CA SER A 84 -16.25 19.79 15.77
C SER A 84 -17.19 18.89 16.56
N LEU A 85 -17.35 19.12 17.88
CA LEU A 85 -18.15 18.27 18.77
C LEU A 85 -19.65 18.26 18.44
N ASP A 86 -20.12 19.29 17.80
CA ASP A 86 -21.50 19.48 17.35
C ASP A 86 -21.74 19.01 15.90
N GLU A 87 -20.66 18.65 15.19
CA GLU A 87 -20.73 18.15 13.83
C GLU A 87 -21.02 16.65 13.84
N PRO A 88 -22.10 16.19 13.16
CA PRO A 88 -22.39 14.75 13.08
C PRO A 88 -21.26 14.04 12.30
N VAL A 89 -20.84 12.85 12.76
CA VAL A 89 -19.85 12.03 12.06
C VAL A 89 -20.37 11.58 10.70
N PRO A 90 -19.50 11.36 9.70
CA PRO A 90 -19.89 10.74 8.44
C PRO A 90 -20.37 9.31 8.64
N ASP A 91 -21.46 8.94 7.99
CA ASP A 91 -22.01 7.58 8.02
C ASP A 91 -21.23 6.61 7.13
N GLU A 92 -21.49 5.30 7.31
CA GLU A 92 -20.85 4.22 6.54
C GLU A 92 -21.07 4.36 5.03
N THR A 93 -22.26 4.81 4.61
CA THR A 93 -22.63 4.98 3.19
C THR A 93 -21.85 6.12 2.55
N THR A 94 -21.59 7.18 3.31
CA THR A 94 -20.78 8.32 2.87
C THR A 94 -19.32 7.89 2.62
N PHE A 95 -18.71 7.11 3.52
CA PHE A 95 -17.38 6.54 3.30
C PHE A 95 -17.34 5.57 2.14
N TRP A 96 -18.32 4.71 1.99
CA TRP A 96 -18.44 3.78 0.88
C TRP A 96 -18.52 4.50 -0.47
N ARG A 97 -19.38 5.53 -0.60
CA ARG A 97 -19.50 6.33 -1.84
C ARG A 97 -18.21 7.09 -2.15
N PHE A 98 -17.59 7.68 -1.14
CA PHE A 98 -16.33 8.40 -1.28
C PHE A 98 -15.23 7.49 -1.80
N ARG A 99 -15.04 6.32 -1.19
CA ARG A 99 -14.06 5.33 -1.62
C ARG A 99 -14.28 4.88 -3.05
N ASN A 100 -15.52 4.50 -3.42
CA ASN A 100 -15.83 4.09 -4.79
C ASN A 100 -15.46 5.19 -5.80
N ARG A 101 -15.71 6.45 -5.47
CA ARG A 101 -15.36 7.57 -6.33
C ARG A 101 -13.85 7.71 -6.52
N LEU A 102 -13.07 7.55 -5.46
CA LEU A 102 -11.60 7.57 -5.56
C LEU A 102 -11.07 6.39 -6.39
N GLU A 103 -11.70 5.23 -6.28
CA GLU A 103 -11.36 4.02 -7.04
C GLU A 103 -11.64 4.20 -8.53
N GLU A 104 -12.83 4.71 -8.89
CA GLU A 104 -13.26 4.95 -10.28
C GLU A 104 -12.36 5.95 -11.01
N THR A 105 -11.88 6.96 -10.32
CA THR A 105 -11.05 8.02 -10.91
C THR A 105 -9.56 7.73 -10.89
N GLY A 106 -9.11 6.73 -10.10
CA GLY A 106 -7.70 6.40 -9.93
C GLY A 106 -6.86 7.47 -9.23
N VAL A 107 -7.50 8.50 -8.66
CA VAL A 107 -6.84 9.66 -8.05
C VAL A 107 -5.91 9.29 -6.89
N LEU A 108 -6.10 8.13 -6.27
CA LEU A 108 -5.25 7.66 -5.17
C LEU A 108 -3.77 7.52 -5.56
N THR A 109 -3.49 7.23 -6.83
CA THR A 109 -2.10 7.16 -7.33
C THR A 109 -1.43 8.54 -7.30
N THR A 110 -2.16 9.59 -7.70
CA THR A 110 -1.68 10.98 -7.63
C THR A 110 -1.50 11.42 -6.17
N VAL A 111 -2.46 11.11 -5.31
CA VAL A 111 -2.35 11.39 -3.87
C VAL A 111 -1.14 10.68 -3.25
N PHE A 112 -0.88 9.43 -3.66
CA PHE A 112 0.30 8.69 -3.20
C PHE A 112 1.60 9.38 -3.60
N ALA A 113 1.72 9.84 -4.85
CA ALA A 113 2.88 10.59 -5.32
C ALA A 113 3.04 11.89 -4.52
N THR A 114 1.97 12.67 -4.35
CA THR A 114 2.01 13.93 -3.56
C THR A 114 2.47 13.72 -2.12
N VAL A 115 2.03 12.63 -1.47
CA VAL A 115 2.51 12.32 -0.12
C VAL A 115 3.99 11.95 -0.14
N LEU A 116 4.46 11.19 -1.14
CA LEU A 116 5.88 10.88 -1.28
C LEU A 116 6.74 12.13 -1.49
N ASP A 117 6.26 13.08 -2.31
CA ASP A 117 6.96 14.35 -2.54
C ASP A 117 7.12 15.13 -1.22
N GLN A 118 6.06 15.24 -0.42
CA GLN A 118 6.14 15.87 0.91
C GLN A 118 7.10 15.14 1.85
N LEU A 119 7.10 13.79 1.84
CA LEU A 119 8.05 13.02 2.65
C LEU A 119 9.49 13.18 2.17
N ALA A 120 9.70 13.41 0.87
CA ALA A 120 11.02 13.74 0.31
C ALA A 120 11.49 15.14 0.75
N GLU A 121 10.60 16.13 0.79
CA GLU A 121 10.88 17.47 1.33
C GLU A 121 11.32 17.43 2.80
N HIS A 122 10.82 16.46 3.56
CA HIS A 122 11.27 16.17 4.94
C HIS A 122 12.54 15.30 5.01
N GLU A 123 13.24 15.08 3.90
CA GLU A 123 14.47 14.26 3.80
C GLU A 123 14.29 12.80 4.25
N LEU A 124 13.07 12.29 4.24
CA LEU A 124 12.77 10.93 4.69
C LEU A 124 12.99 9.87 3.60
N ILE A 125 13.10 10.26 2.33
CA ILE A 125 13.45 9.37 1.22
C ILE A 125 14.94 9.45 0.99
N VAL A 126 15.66 8.38 1.28
CA VAL A 126 17.15 8.38 1.33
C VAL A 126 17.79 8.07 -0.02
N GLU A 127 17.06 7.46 -0.96
CA GLU A 127 17.47 7.12 -2.33
C GLU A 127 18.73 6.27 -2.47
N GLN A 128 19.20 5.62 -1.40
CA GLN A 128 20.34 4.69 -1.45
C GLN A 128 20.06 3.44 -2.26
N GLY A 129 18.79 3.10 -2.43
CA GLY A 129 18.38 1.95 -3.20
C GLY A 129 16.93 1.58 -3.03
N THR A 130 16.53 0.53 -3.77
CA THR A 130 15.17 0.02 -3.76
C THR A 130 15.15 -1.48 -3.45
N LEU A 131 14.32 -1.85 -2.48
CA LEU A 131 13.98 -3.25 -2.17
C LEU A 131 12.70 -3.61 -2.91
N ILE A 132 12.73 -4.64 -3.75
CA ILE A 132 11.56 -5.09 -4.52
C ILE A 132 11.11 -6.45 -4.03
N ASP A 133 9.81 -6.57 -3.73
CA ASP A 133 9.19 -7.86 -3.42
C ASP A 133 7.69 -7.84 -3.73
N ALA A 134 7.07 -9.04 -3.70
CA ALA A 134 5.65 -9.22 -3.97
C ALA A 134 5.01 -10.19 -2.98
N THR A 135 3.77 -9.90 -2.60
CA THR A 135 2.94 -10.78 -1.78
C THR A 135 1.71 -11.24 -2.55
N ILE A 136 1.37 -12.54 -2.43
CA ILE A 136 0.17 -13.12 -3.02
C ILE A 136 -0.95 -13.07 -1.99
N LYS A 137 -2.13 -12.63 -2.41
CA LYS A 137 -3.33 -12.55 -1.56
C LYS A 137 -4.51 -13.24 -2.23
N PRO A 138 -5.22 -14.11 -1.50
CA PRO A 138 -6.44 -14.71 -2.00
C PRO A 138 -7.51 -13.66 -2.28
N ALA A 139 -8.30 -13.86 -3.35
CA ALA A 139 -9.50 -13.09 -3.61
C ALA A 139 -10.60 -13.44 -2.58
N PRO A 140 -11.54 -12.53 -2.30
CA PRO A 140 -12.68 -12.80 -1.42
C PRO A 140 -13.70 -13.73 -2.08
N SER A 141 -13.76 -13.74 -3.39
CA SER A 141 -14.67 -14.54 -4.20
C SER A 141 -14.21 -15.98 -4.32
N ARG A 142 -15.18 -16.89 -4.47
CA ARG A 142 -14.88 -18.27 -4.82
C ARG A 142 -14.24 -18.35 -6.20
N PRO A 143 -13.26 -19.22 -6.41
CA PRO A 143 -12.69 -19.47 -7.72
C PRO A 143 -13.73 -20.06 -8.67
N PRO A 144 -13.51 -19.99 -10.01
CA PRO A 144 -14.33 -20.70 -11.00
C PRO A 144 -14.38 -22.20 -10.66
N ARG A 145 -15.54 -22.81 -10.85
CA ARG A 145 -15.77 -24.22 -10.57
C ARG A 145 -16.36 -24.90 -11.80
N THR A 146 -15.71 -25.93 -12.27
CA THR A 146 -16.25 -26.80 -13.31
C THR A 146 -17.03 -27.95 -12.68
N ASP A 147 -18.28 -28.11 -13.06
CA ASP A 147 -19.07 -29.28 -12.70
C ASP A 147 -18.48 -30.50 -13.41
N ARG A 148 -18.17 -31.56 -12.63
CA ARG A 148 -17.55 -32.78 -13.18
C ARG A 148 -18.51 -33.64 -13.98
N GLN A 149 -19.82 -33.49 -13.76
CA GLN A 149 -20.85 -34.29 -14.44
C GLN A 149 -21.28 -33.64 -15.75
N THR A 150 -21.50 -32.32 -15.73
CA THR A 150 -22.00 -31.57 -16.90
C THR A 150 -20.87 -30.96 -17.73
N GLY A 151 -19.68 -30.80 -17.18
CA GLY A 151 -18.55 -30.08 -17.83
C GLY A 151 -18.73 -28.57 -17.86
N GLU A 152 -19.82 -28.05 -17.33
CA GLU A 152 -20.11 -26.61 -17.29
C GLU A 152 -19.23 -25.92 -16.27
N THR A 153 -18.66 -24.77 -16.66
CA THR A 153 -17.84 -23.94 -15.76
C THR A 153 -18.65 -22.75 -15.25
N GLN A 154 -18.89 -22.71 -13.95
CA GLN A 154 -19.41 -21.52 -13.28
C GLN A 154 -18.28 -20.52 -13.05
N PRO A 155 -18.33 -19.30 -13.65
CA PRO A 155 -17.29 -18.31 -13.49
C PRO A 155 -17.24 -17.77 -12.06
N SER A 156 -16.09 -17.24 -11.65
CA SER A 156 -15.99 -16.45 -10.43
C SER A 156 -16.74 -15.12 -10.58
N ARG A 157 -17.19 -14.55 -9.47
CA ARG A 157 -17.68 -13.15 -9.43
C ARG A 157 -16.55 -12.13 -9.63
N ASP A 158 -15.33 -12.55 -9.41
CA ASP A 158 -14.12 -11.75 -9.62
C ASP A 158 -13.41 -12.25 -10.88
N LEU A 159 -13.62 -11.53 -11.99
CA LEU A 159 -13.11 -11.92 -13.31
C LEU A 159 -11.63 -11.57 -13.49
N ASP A 160 -11.09 -10.66 -12.67
CA ASP A 160 -9.69 -10.23 -12.75
C ASP A 160 -8.77 -11.14 -11.92
N ALA A 161 -9.30 -11.86 -10.93
CA ALA A 161 -8.52 -12.78 -10.11
C ALA A 161 -8.12 -14.02 -10.90
N THR A 162 -6.90 -14.51 -10.67
CA THR A 162 -6.36 -15.66 -11.37
C THR A 162 -5.67 -16.65 -10.42
N PHE A 163 -5.39 -17.85 -10.92
CA PHE A 163 -4.68 -18.89 -10.16
C PHE A 163 -3.17 -18.72 -10.27
N VAL A 164 -2.48 -18.95 -9.17
CA VAL A 164 -1.03 -19.16 -9.11
C VAL A 164 -0.71 -20.30 -8.17
N THR A 165 0.27 -21.15 -8.55
CA THR A 165 0.79 -22.19 -7.68
C THR A 165 2.20 -21.84 -7.23
N LYS A 166 2.41 -21.73 -5.91
CA LYS A 166 3.71 -21.45 -5.31
C LYS A 166 3.98 -22.47 -4.20
N ARG A 167 5.08 -23.21 -4.30
CA ARG A 167 5.46 -24.25 -3.31
C ARG A 167 4.34 -25.27 -3.05
N GLY A 168 3.67 -25.73 -4.09
CA GLY A 168 2.57 -26.70 -3.98
C GLY A 168 1.22 -26.17 -3.51
N LYS A 169 1.15 -24.91 -3.10
CA LYS A 169 -0.11 -24.25 -2.72
C LYS A 169 -0.66 -23.42 -3.88
N THR A 170 -1.86 -23.74 -4.34
CA THR A 170 -2.59 -22.97 -5.34
C THR A 170 -3.43 -21.89 -4.66
N THR A 171 -3.34 -20.68 -5.15
CA THR A 171 -4.10 -19.51 -4.67
C THR A 171 -4.80 -18.85 -5.85
N PHE A 172 -6.09 -18.55 -5.71
CA PHE A 172 -6.87 -17.72 -6.62
C PHE A 172 -6.93 -16.31 -6.06
N GLY A 173 -6.43 -15.31 -6.80
CA GLY A 173 -6.39 -13.94 -6.28
C GLY A 173 -5.44 -13.02 -7.03
N TYR A 174 -4.70 -12.21 -6.28
CA TYR A 174 -3.87 -11.11 -6.76
C TYR A 174 -2.48 -11.14 -6.16
N LYS A 175 -1.58 -10.38 -6.78
CA LYS A 175 -0.27 -10.02 -6.22
C LYS A 175 -0.19 -8.52 -6.00
N ALA A 176 0.31 -8.12 -4.84
CA ALA A 176 0.74 -6.76 -4.60
C ALA A 176 2.28 -6.73 -4.65
N HIS A 177 2.82 -5.86 -5.49
CA HIS A 177 4.25 -5.64 -5.67
C HIS A 177 4.60 -4.26 -5.11
N ILE A 178 5.71 -4.16 -4.40
CA ILE A 178 6.18 -2.89 -3.83
C ILE A 178 7.66 -2.68 -4.10
N GLY A 179 8.01 -1.42 -4.35
CA GLY A 179 9.38 -0.90 -4.30
C GLY A 179 9.54 -0.05 -3.05
N VAL A 180 10.51 -0.38 -2.23
CA VAL A 180 10.71 0.19 -0.88
C VAL A 180 12.05 0.87 -0.82
N ASP A 181 12.12 2.06 -0.26
CA ASP A 181 13.37 2.77 -0.03
C ASP A 181 14.27 2.02 0.96
N LEU A 182 15.53 1.81 0.58
CA LEU A 182 16.49 1.06 1.39
C LEU A 182 16.84 1.77 2.70
N GLY A 183 16.83 3.09 2.73
CA GLY A 183 17.19 3.89 3.90
C GLY A 183 16.07 3.94 4.94
N SER A 184 14.91 4.37 4.52
CA SER A 184 13.77 4.71 5.39
C SER A 184 12.76 3.59 5.60
N ASP A 185 12.73 2.56 4.77
CA ASP A 185 11.65 1.55 4.65
C ASP A 185 10.30 2.13 4.13
N LEU A 186 10.30 3.34 3.54
CA LEU A 186 9.10 3.90 2.91
C LEU A 186 8.81 3.20 1.58
N ILE A 187 7.54 2.95 1.31
CA ILE A 187 7.10 2.37 0.03
C ILE A 187 7.09 3.50 -1.00
N LYS A 188 7.95 3.39 -2.04
CA LYS A 188 8.04 4.39 -3.12
C LYS A 188 7.12 4.07 -4.30
N THR A 189 6.97 2.79 -4.60
CA THR A 189 6.19 2.33 -5.76
C THR A 189 5.29 1.16 -5.40
N VAL A 190 4.13 1.09 -6.03
CA VAL A 190 3.12 0.06 -5.79
C VAL A 190 2.49 -0.36 -7.12
N THR A 191 2.39 -1.65 -7.36
CA THR A 191 1.58 -2.21 -8.44
C THR A 191 0.79 -3.42 -7.94
N VAL A 192 -0.39 -3.65 -8.53
CA VAL A 192 -1.20 -4.84 -8.25
C VAL A 192 -1.49 -5.55 -9.56
N THR A 193 -1.38 -6.86 -9.56
CA THR A 193 -1.62 -7.69 -10.75
C THR A 193 -2.49 -8.89 -10.41
N PRO A 194 -3.15 -9.51 -11.39
CA PRO A 194 -3.66 -10.88 -11.24
C PRO A 194 -2.54 -11.82 -10.78
N ALA A 195 -2.89 -12.86 -10.00
CA ALA A 195 -1.87 -13.70 -9.35
C ALA A 195 -0.97 -14.49 -10.33
N ASN A 196 -1.42 -14.77 -11.56
CA ASN A 196 -0.64 -15.49 -12.58
C ASN A 196 0.45 -14.65 -13.23
N VAL A 197 0.40 -13.31 -13.13
CA VAL A 197 1.43 -12.44 -13.70
C VAL A 197 2.78 -12.71 -13.01
N HIS A 198 3.83 -12.91 -13.80
CA HIS A 198 5.15 -13.22 -13.24
C HIS A 198 5.79 -12.00 -12.61
N ASP A 199 6.33 -12.13 -11.39
CA ASP A 199 6.89 -11.01 -10.61
C ASP A 199 7.91 -10.18 -11.41
N SER A 200 8.69 -10.83 -12.25
CA SER A 200 9.73 -10.18 -13.08
C SER A 200 9.17 -9.22 -14.15
N THR A 201 7.88 -9.24 -14.48
CA THR A 201 7.28 -8.29 -15.43
C THR A 201 7.08 -6.91 -14.83
N GLU A 202 6.89 -6.85 -13.52
CA GLU A 202 6.64 -5.62 -12.78
C GLU A 202 7.91 -4.89 -12.34
N PHE A 203 9.09 -5.48 -12.58
CA PHE A 203 10.36 -4.95 -12.07
C PHE A 203 10.61 -3.49 -12.43
N ASP A 204 10.46 -3.15 -13.70
CA ASP A 204 10.80 -1.82 -14.20
C ASP A 204 9.81 -0.74 -13.71
N ARG A 205 8.55 -1.15 -13.43
CA ARG A 205 7.51 -0.29 -12.83
C ARG A 205 7.75 0.00 -11.35
N LEU A 206 8.58 -0.79 -10.70
CA LEU A 206 8.88 -0.66 -9.27
C LEU A 206 10.15 0.16 -9.00
N LEU A 207 10.82 0.62 -10.06
CA LEU A 207 11.97 1.51 -10.00
C LEU A 207 11.54 2.96 -10.23
N THR A 208 12.23 3.89 -9.59
CA THR A 208 12.06 5.33 -9.78
C THR A 208 13.05 5.92 -10.80
N GLY A 209 14.12 5.17 -11.13
CA GLY A 209 15.17 5.60 -12.06
C GLY A 209 16.36 6.30 -11.38
N HIS A 210 16.30 6.51 -10.06
CA HIS A 210 17.36 7.19 -9.28
C HIS A 210 18.07 6.25 -8.30
N GLU A 211 17.90 4.93 -8.46
CA GLU A 211 18.44 3.93 -7.54
C GLU A 211 19.98 3.83 -7.64
N GLN A 212 20.67 3.90 -6.50
CA GLN A 212 22.07 3.52 -6.39
C GLN A 212 22.24 2.01 -6.25
N SER A 213 21.22 1.32 -5.73
CA SER A 213 21.21 -0.14 -5.57
C SER A 213 19.79 -0.71 -5.68
N VAL A 214 19.67 -1.95 -6.21
CA VAL A 214 18.39 -2.65 -6.30
C VAL A 214 18.51 -4.06 -5.74
N PHE A 215 17.67 -4.38 -4.77
CA PHE A 215 17.61 -5.71 -4.15
C PHE A 215 16.26 -6.38 -4.46
N ALA A 216 16.32 -7.61 -4.97
CA ALA A 216 15.11 -8.37 -5.29
C ALA A 216 15.35 -9.89 -5.16
N ASP A 217 14.27 -10.67 -5.10
CA ASP A 217 14.36 -12.14 -5.08
C ASP A 217 14.86 -12.70 -6.42
N LYS A 218 15.25 -13.97 -6.40
CA LYS A 218 15.67 -14.72 -7.59
C LYS A 218 14.62 -14.80 -8.70
N ALA A 219 13.32 -14.59 -8.39
CA ALA A 219 12.25 -14.50 -9.38
C ALA A 219 12.46 -13.34 -10.37
N TYR A 220 13.13 -12.27 -9.93
CA TYR A 220 13.46 -11.10 -10.74
C TYR A 220 14.77 -11.25 -11.54
N ALA A 221 15.52 -12.35 -11.36
CA ALA A 221 16.82 -12.55 -11.99
C ALA A 221 16.68 -12.81 -13.49
N LYS A 222 17.13 -11.84 -14.32
CA LYS A 222 17.35 -11.94 -15.76
C LYS A 222 18.76 -11.46 -16.09
N ALA A 223 19.45 -12.13 -17.04
CA ALA A 223 20.82 -11.79 -17.40
C ALA A 223 20.93 -10.35 -17.93
N ASP A 224 20.01 -9.98 -18.82
CA ASP A 224 19.95 -8.64 -19.42
C ASP A 224 19.73 -7.55 -18.38
N ARG A 225 18.79 -7.76 -17.46
CA ARG A 225 18.53 -6.85 -16.35
C ARG A 225 19.77 -6.62 -15.47
N LYS A 226 20.49 -7.69 -15.15
CA LYS A 226 21.74 -7.59 -14.37
C LYS A 226 22.84 -6.85 -15.13
N ARG A 227 22.87 -6.98 -16.47
CA ARG A 227 23.81 -6.21 -17.33
C ARG A 227 23.41 -4.75 -17.35
N GLN A 228 22.13 -4.46 -17.55
CA GLN A 228 21.61 -3.09 -17.60
C GLN A 228 21.90 -2.34 -16.30
N LEU A 229 21.51 -2.88 -15.16
CA LEU A 229 21.77 -2.25 -13.86
C LEU A 229 23.27 -1.91 -13.67
N ARG A 230 24.17 -2.81 -14.11
CA ARG A 230 25.61 -2.55 -14.02
C ARG A 230 26.08 -1.47 -14.99
N ALA A 231 25.53 -1.44 -16.20
CA ALA A 231 25.82 -0.40 -17.18
C ALA A 231 25.38 0.98 -16.69
N ASP A 232 24.27 1.05 -15.99
CA ASP A 232 23.72 2.26 -15.37
C ASP A 232 24.43 2.63 -14.04
N GLY A 233 25.46 1.89 -13.64
CA GLY A 233 26.18 2.13 -12.38
C GLY A 233 25.42 1.70 -11.11
N VAL A 234 24.30 1.00 -11.25
CA VAL A 234 23.44 0.58 -10.15
C VAL A 234 23.94 -0.74 -9.55
N TYR A 235 24.13 -0.80 -8.23
CA TYR A 235 24.49 -2.05 -7.57
C TYR A 235 23.37 -3.08 -7.68
N CYS A 236 23.68 -4.23 -8.31
CA CYS A 236 22.74 -5.31 -8.52
C CYS A 236 22.68 -6.26 -7.30
N GLY A 237 21.73 -6.02 -6.42
CA GLY A 237 21.41 -6.84 -5.26
C GLY A 237 20.45 -8.00 -5.55
N ILE A 238 20.04 -8.24 -6.80
CA ILE A 238 19.16 -9.36 -7.17
C ILE A 238 19.85 -10.69 -6.85
N LEU A 239 19.11 -11.60 -6.19
CA LEU A 239 19.62 -12.92 -5.81
C LEU A 239 19.99 -13.74 -7.05
N ASP A 240 21.10 -14.48 -6.96
CA ASP A 240 21.49 -15.42 -8.01
C ASP A 240 20.58 -16.67 -7.96
N LYS A 241 20.19 -17.14 -9.15
CA LYS A 241 19.33 -18.30 -9.33
C LYS A 241 20.18 -19.50 -9.80
N ALA A 242 19.95 -20.65 -9.18
CA ALA A 242 20.48 -21.92 -9.70
C ALA A 242 19.69 -22.33 -10.94
N TYR A 243 20.35 -22.93 -11.93
CA TYR A 243 19.75 -23.51 -13.11
C TYR A 243 19.96 -25.04 -13.11
N ARG A 244 19.20 -25.75 -13.96
CA ARG A 244 19.39 -27.18 -14.15
C ARG A 244 20.85 -27.43 -14.55
N ASN A 245 21.52 -28.36 -13.91
CA ASN A 245 22.93 -28.70 -14.10
C ASN A 245 23.95 -27.58 -13.81
N ARG A 246 23.52 -26.45 -13.22
CA ARG A 246 24.41 -25.36 -12.81
C ARG A 246 24.01 -24.84 -11.42
N PRO A 247 24.45 -25.53 -10.36
CA PRO A 247 24.20 -25.11 -8.99
C PRO A 247 24.95 -23.80 -8.67
N LEU A 248 24.50 -23.10 -7.62
CA LEU A 248 25.22 -21.92 -7.15
C LEU A 248 26.59 -22.30 -6.57
N SER A 249 27.61 -21.54 -6.93
CA SER A 249 28.93 -21.66 -6.30
C SER A 249 28.90 -21.22 -4.83
N VAL A 250 29.91 -21.60 -4.05
CA VAL A 250 30.04 -21.18 -2.64
C VAL A 250 30.03 -19.66 -2.51
N THR A 251 30.74 -18.97 -3.39
CA THR A 251 30.77 -17.50 -3.43
C THR A 251 29.39 -16.89 -3.70
N GLN A 252 28.63 -17.46 -4.64
CA GLN A 252 27.26 -17.00 -4.93
C GLN A 252 26.31 -17.23 -3.75
N LYS A 253 26.40 -18.38 -3.08
CA LYS A 253 25.61 -18.67 -1.87
C LYS A 253 25.91 -17.64 -0.77
N ARG A 254 27.19 -17.35 -0.50
CA ARG A 254 27.60 -16.35 0.49
C ARG A 254 27.11 -14.93 0.13
N LYS A 255 27.21 -14.53 -1.16
CA LYS A 255 26.67 -13.26 -1.65
C LYS A 255 25.15 -13.20 -1.48
N ASN A 256 24.43 -14.28 -1.86
CA ASN A 256 22.98 -14.35 -1.68
C ASN A 256 22.56 -14.21 -0.21
N GLN A 257 23.31 -14.81 0.72
CA GLN A 257 23.02 -14.69 2.15
C GLN A 257 23.07 -13.22 2.62
N LYS A 258 24.11 -12.47 2.24
CA LYS A 258 24.22 -11.04 2.56
C LYS A 258 23.07 -10.23 1.94
N LYS A 259 22.75 -10.47 0.66
CA LYS A 259 21.64 -9.79 -0.04
C LYS A 259 20.27 -10.11 0.60
N THR A 260 20.08 -11.35 1.05
CA THR A 260 18.83 -11.78 1.71
C THR A 260 18.60 -11.04 3.01
N THR A 261 19.65 -10.81 3.81
CA THR A 261 19.56 -10.05 5.07
C THR A 261 19.02 -8.64 4.82
N ILE A 262 19.49 -7.98 3.76
CA ILE A 262 19.02 -6.64 3.38
C ILE A 262 17.56 -6.71 2.89
N ARG A 263 17.25 -7.65 1.98
CA ARG A 263 15.92 -7.82 1.38
C ARG A 263 14.83 -8.13 2.39
N ASN A 264 15.14 -8.90 3.44
CA ASN A 264 14.14 -9.31 4.44
C ASN A 264 13.46 -8.15 5.15
N ARG A 265 13.97 -6.92 5.02
CA ARG A 265 13.30 -5.72 5.54
C ARG A 265 11.91 -5.54 4.94
N VAL A 266 11.71 -5.88 3.65
CA VAL A 266 10.39 -5.80 2.99
C VAL A 266 9.38 -6.75 3.63
N GLU A 267 9.82 -7.89 4.15
CA GLU A 267 8.94 -8.87 4.79
C GLU A 267 8.24 -8.28 6.02
N ARG A 268 8.86 -7.31 6.70
CA ARG A 268 8.25 -6.59 7.84
C ARG A 268 7.05 -5.77 7.39
N ILE A 269 7.12 -5.15 6.21
CA ILE A 269 6.01 -4.36 5.64
C ILE A 269 4.82 -5.28 5.38
N PHE A 270 5.05 -6.42 4.72
CA PHE A 270 3.99 -7.40 4.50
C PHE A 270 3.45 -8.01 5.79
N ALA A 271 4.29 -8.17 6.80
CA ALA A 271 3.86 -8.62 8.13
C ALA A 271 2.95 -7.57 8.81
N THR A 272 3.29 -6.28 8.74
CA THR A 272 2.44 -5.17 9.20
C THR A 272 1.09 -5.16 8.47
N TRP A 273 1.08 -5.30 7.14
CA TRP A 273 -0.15 -5.38 6.37
C TRP A 273 -1.06 -6.53 6.82
N VAL A 274 -0.47 -7.69 7.14
CA VAL A 274 -1.23 -8.86 7.61
C VAL A 274 -1.71 -8.66 9.06
N LYS A 275 -0.82 -8.26 9.95
CA LYS A 275 -1.06 -8.23 11.40
C LYS A 275 -1.93 -7.03 11.79
N ASP A 276 -1.58 -5.85 11.29
CA ASP A 276 -2.17 -4.60 11.75
C ASP A 276 -3.31 -4.14 10.83
N TYR A 277 -3.16 -4.30 9.49
CA TYR A 277 -4.16 -3.85 8.51
C TYR A 277 -5.09 -4.97 8.04
N GLY A 278 -4.95 -6.19 8.56
CA GLY A 278 -5.83 -7.33 8.28
C GLY A 278 -5.76 -7.84 6.83
N TYR A 279 -4.66 -7.58 6.11
CA TYR A 279 -4.51 -7.99 4.71
C TYR A 279 -4.14 -9.48 4.56
N LEU A 280 -4.96 -10.35 5.13
CA LEU A 280 -4.87 -11.81 4.95
C LEU A 280 -5.38 -12.23 3.57
N LYS A 281 -6.42 -11.56 3.07
CA LYS A 281 -7.00 -11.67 1.73
C LYS A 281 -7.38 -10.28 1.24
N THR A 282 -7.61 -10.13 -0.06
CA THR A 282 -8.16 -8.87 -0.59
C THR A 282 -9.59 -8.65 -0.07
N ARG A 283 -10.00 -7.39 0.08
CA ARG A 283 -11.36 -7.05 0.54
C ARG A 283 -12.35 -6.97 -0.61
N TYR A 284 -11.87 -6.63 -1.80
CA TYR A 284 -12.69 -6.28 -2.95
C TYR A 284 -12.51 -7.27 -4.08
N THR A 285 -13.52 -7.33 -4.95
CA THR A 285 -13.41 -7.88 -6.29
C THR A 285 -12.87 -6.81 -7.23
N THR A 286 -12.32 -7.20 -8.37
CA THR A 286 -11.69 -6.39 -9.42
C THR A 286 -10.29 -5.88 -9.10
N LEU A 287 -9.48 -5.78 -10.15
CA LEU A 287 -8.10 -5.30 -10.05
C LEU A 287 -8.02 -3.84 -9.59
N ALA A 288 -8.90 -2.98 -10.11
CA ALA A 288 -8.91 -1.55 -9.77
C ALA A 288 -9.15 -1.31 -8.28
N ARG A 289 -10.15 -1.97 -7.69
CA ARG A 289 -10.46 -1.85 -6.26
C ARG A 289 -9.36 -2.39 -5.36
N ASN A 290 -8.75 -3.50 -5.76
CA ASN A 290 -7.62 -4.06 -5.01
C ASN A 290 -6.37 -3.19 -5.15
N THR A 291 -6.16 -2.53 -6.29
CA THR A 291 -5.10 -1.52 -6.44
C THR A 291 -5.32 -0.36 -5.49
N ALA A 292 -6.52 0.21 -5.45
CA ALA A 292 -6.88 1.29 -4.53
C ALA A 292 -6.67 0.88 -3.06
N GLN A 293 -7.06 -0.34 -2.69
CA GLN A 293 -6.81 -0.88 -1.34
C GLN A 293 -5.32 -0.91 -1.00
N VAL A 294 -4.48 -1.42 -1.91
CA VAL A 294 -3.03 -1.55 -1.65
C VAL A 294 -2.37 -0.18 -1.60
N VAL A 295 -2.76 0.75 -2.47
CA VAL A 295 -2.27 2.14 -2.43
C VAL A 295 -2.63 2.80 -1.11
N MET A 296 -3.89 2.68 -0.65
CA MET A 296 -4.32 3.24 0.63
C MET A 296 -3.56 2.64 1.82
N MET A 297 -3.31 1.32 1.82
CA MET A 297 -2.49 0.67 2.86
C MET A 297 -1.03 1.14 2.82
N SER A 298 -0.49 1.40 1.63
CA SER A 298 0.87 1.94 1.45
C SER A 298 0.96 3.37 1.96
N LEU A 299 -0.03 4.22 1.69
CA LEU A 299 -0.16 5.56 2.28
C LEU A 299 -0.19 5.49 3.81
N ALA A 300 -1.08 4.66 4.35
CA ALA A 300 -1.21 4.48 5.79
C ALA A 300 0.11 4.00 6.43
N PHE A 301 0.81 3.07 5.79
CA PHE A 301 2.11 2.59 6.24
C PHE A 301 3.16 3.71 6.22
N ASN A 302 3.27 4.44 5.10
CA ASN A 302 4.26 5.50 4.92
C ASN A 302 4.07 6.63 5.94
N LEU A 303 2.84 7.08 6.17
CA LEU A 303 2.54 8.14 7.15
C LEU A 303 2.93 7.73 8.57
N LYS A 304 2.60 6.50 8.97
CA LYS A 304 2.98 5.98 10.29
C LYS A 304 4.49 5.78 10.41
N ARG A 305 5.14 5.32 9.34
CA ARG A 305 6.59 5.16 9.31
C ARG A 305 7.31 6.49 9.37
N ALA A 306 6.85 7.49 8.61
CA ALA A 306 7.40 8.84 8.62
C ALA A 306 7.30 9.49 10.01
N GLN A 307 6.14 9.40 10.67
CA GLN A 307 5.97 9.85 12.04
C GLN A 307 6.98 9.18 13.00
N THR A 308 7.20 7.86 12.85
CA THR A 308 8.19 7.14 13.67
C THR A 308 9.63 7.60 13.41
N LEU A 309 9.97 7.94 12.15
CA LEU A 309 11.30 8.42 11.78
C LEU A 309 11.60 9.82 12.32
N LEU A 310 10.57 10.66 12.43
CA LEU A 310 10.67 12.03 12.92
C LEU A 310 10.50 12.17 14.44
N ALA A 311 9.95 11.14 15.11
CA ALA A 311 9.79 11.17 16.56
C ALA A 311 11.16 11.23 17.26
N PRO A 312 11.45 12.26 18.06
CA PRO A 312 12.72 12.37 18.75
C PRO A 312 12.85 11.25 19.81
N GLY A 313 13.84 10.38 19.67
CA GLY A 313 14.32 9.55 20.77
C GLY A 313 13.97 8.08 20.79
N LEU A 314 13.77 7.41 19.64
CA LEU A 314 13.73 5.94 19.52
C LEU A 314 14.85 5.44 18.59
N THR A 315 16.10 5.80 18.88
CA THR A 315 17.30 5.14 18.34
C THR A 315 17.90 4.21 19.39
#